data_dc0b37b8dcb3666f6e2d5af33ec2fb13
#
_entry.id   dc0b37b8dcb3666f6e2d5af33ec2fb13
#
_cell.length_a   1.000
_cell.length_b   1.000
_cell.length_c   1.000
_cell.angle_alpha   90.00
_cell.angle_beta   90.00
_cell.angle_gamma   90.00
#
_symmetry.space_group_name_H-M   'P 1'
#
loop_
_entity.id
_entity.type
_entity.pdbx_description
1 polymer ?
#
loop_
_entity_poly.entity_id
_entity_poly.type
_entity_poly.pdbx_seq_one_letter_code
_entity_poly.pdbx_strand_id
1 'polypeptide(L)'
;MKILVVGGGGREHAIIKKIKENKEVEKIFALPGNGGIAADAECVNVGAKDIDGIVDFAVKNGVDYAIVAPDDPLVLGAVDALEEKGIPCFGPRASAAIIEGSKVFSKNLMKKYGIPTAEYEVFYDEESALEYLETAPVPTVIKADGLALGKGVIIAETREEAKNAVRSMMEDKVFGKSGDQIVIEEFLTGPEVSVLSFTDGKTVVPMVSSMDHKRAHDGDAGLNTGGMGTVAPNPYYTEAVAKECMEKIFLPTVAAMNAEGRTFKGCLYFGLMLTPKGPKVIEYNCRFGDPETQVVLPLLESDLLTVMRAVTEERLSEVEVKFSHKDACCVIMASDGYPEKYEKGFEISIPEEVAKNVYVAGAALKDGKLVTSGGRVLGVTAVADSLPEAIEKSYSLVEKIHFDNAFYRRDIGARALLAKEEN
;
A
#
# COMPACT_ATOMS: atom_id res chain seq x y z
N MET A 1 -18.41 16.71 -11.61
CA MET A 1 -17.08 16.25 -12.09
C MET A 1 -17.12 14.76 -12.44
N LYS A 2 -16.46 14.41 -13.53
CA LYS A 2 -16.21 13.02 -13.92
C LYS A 2 -14.81 12.61 -13.44
N ILE A 3 -14.75 11.64 -12.57
CA ILE A 3 -13.51 11.15 -11.94
C ILE A 3 -13.17 9.78 -12.52
N LEU A 4 -11.90 9.58 -12.84
CA LEU A 4 -11.36 8.29 -13.24
C LEU A 4 -10.46 7.75 -12.14
N VAL A 5 -10.68 6.51 -11.73
CA VAL A 5 -9.82 5.79 -10.78
C VAL A 5 -9.19 4.59 -11.49
N VAL A 6 -7.87 4.58 -11.58
CA VAL A 6 -7.13 3.45 -12.14
C VAL A 6 -6.89 2.42 -11.03
N GLY A 7 -7.19 1.17 -11.34
CA GLY A 7 -7.02 0.04 -10.45
C GLY A 7 -8.32 -0.70 -10.13
N GLY A 8 -8.23 -1.79 -9.40
CA GLY A 8 -9.38 -2.67 -9.12
C GLY A 8 -9.24 -3.47 -7.82
N GLY A 9 -8.51 -2.97 -6.84
CA GLY A 9 -8.33 -3.62 -5.54
C GLY A 9 -9.17 -2.99 -4.42
N GLY A 10 -8.98 -3.48 -3.21
CA GLY A 10 -9.67 -2.97 -2.01
C GLY A 10 -9.32 -1.52 -1.71
N ARG A 11 -8.07 -1.14 -1.92
CA ARG A 11 -7.60 0.25 -1.82
C ARG A 11 -8.40 1.18 -2.75
N GLU A 12 -8.55 0.80 -4.02
CA GLU A 12 -9.32 1.57 -5.00
C GLU A 12 -10.78 1.67 -4.59
N HIS A 13 -11.37 0.58 -4.07
CA HIS A 13 -12.75 0.61 -3.57
C HIS A 13 -12.91 1.58 -2.38
N ALA A 14 -11.96 1.59 -1.46
CA ALA A 14 -11.96 2.53 -0.33
C ALA A 14 -11.84 4.00 -0.81
N ILE A 15 -10.97 4.27 -1.77
CA ILE A 15 -10.83 5.60 -2.38
C ILE A 15 -12.16 6.01 -3.06
N ILE A 16 -12.75 5.14 -3.85
CA ILE A 16 -14.02 5.40 -4.56
C ILE A 16 -15.13 5.73 -3.57
N LYS A 17 -15.31 4.92 -2.53
CA LYS A 17 -16.32 5.18 -1.50
C LYS A 17 -16.11 6.54 -0.83
N LYS A 18 -14.85 6.93 -0.59
CA LYS A 18 -14.52 8.18 0.08
C LYS A 18 -14.75 9.40 -0.82
N ILE A 19 -14.34 9.36 -2.08
CA ILE A 19 -14.55 10.49 -3.01
C ILE A 19 -16.03 10.69 -3.39
N LYS A 20 -16.85 9.65 -3.31
CA LYS A 20 -18.32 9.77 -3.50
C LYS A 20 -19.00 10.67 -2.47
N GLU A 21 -18.38 10.90 -1.33
CA GLU A 21 -18.92 11.83 -0.31
C GLU A 21 -18.92 13.28 -0.81
N ASN A 22 -18.06 13.61 -1.79
CA ASN A 22 -17.99 14.94 -2.38
C ASN A 22 -19.15 15.18 -3.36
N LYS A 23 -19.91 16.24 -3.14
CA LYS A 23 -21.11 16.56 -3.94
C LYS A 23 -20.81 17.01 -5.38
N GLU A 24 -19.58 17.40 -5.69
CA GLU A 24 -19.16 17.76 -7.05
C GLU A 24 -18.93 16.51 -7.93
N VAL A 25 -18.83 15.32 -7.34
CA VAL A 25 -18.64 14.07 -8.06
C VAL A 25 -19.96 13.61 -8.67
N GLU A 26 -20.06 13.68 -9.98
CA GLU A 26 -21.24 13.25 -10.74
C GLU A 26 -21.09 11.81 -11.24
N LYS A 27 -19.89 11.45 -11.63
CA LYS A 27 -19.57 10.15 -12.20
C LYS A 27 -18.19 9.68 -11.83
N ILE A 28 -18.06 8.39 -11.51
CA ILE A 28 -16.79 7.72 -11.29
C ILE A 28 -16.66 6.58 -12.29
N PHE A 29 -15.52 6.54 -13.00
CA PHE A 29 -15.09 5.41 -13.82
C PHE A 29 -13.96 4.68 -13.10
N ALA A 30 -14.01 3.36 -13.06
CA ALA A 30 -12.95 2.51 -12.51
C ALA A 30 -12.35 1.65 -13.63
N LEU A 31 -11.03 1.70 -13.80
CA LEU A 31 -10.30 1.02 -14.86
C LEU A 31 -9.25 0.07 -14.25
N PRO A 32 -9.47 -1.25 -14.18
CA PRO A 32 -10.68 -1.98 -14.62
C PRO A 32 -11.80 -2.06 -13.58
N GLY A 33 -11.57 -1.64 -12.31
CA GLY A 33 -12.49 -1.89 -11.20
C GLY A 33 -12.56 -3.37 -10.82
N ASN A 34 -13.60 -3.74 -10.10
CA ASN A 34 -13.92 -5.12 -9.72
C ASN A 34 -15.43 -5.29 -9.50
N GLY A 35 -15.87 -6.50 -9.13
CA GLY A 35 -17.29 -6.79 -8.99
C GLY A 35 -18.01 -6.01 -7.88
N GLY A 36 -17.30 -5.61 -6.82
CA GLY A 36 -17.87 -4.76 -5.76
C GLY A 36 -17.82 -3.28 -6.10
N ILE A 37 -16.76 -2.82 -6.75
CA ILE A 37 -16.64 -1.45 -7.25
C ILE A 37 -17.79 -1.12 -8.23
N ALA A 38 -18.28 -2.10 -8.97
CA ALA A 38 -19.38 -1.93 -9.90
C ALA A 38 -20.68 -1.36 -9.28
N ALA A 39 -20.87 -1.51 -7.96
CA ALA A 39 -21.97 -0.90 -7.23
C ALA A 39 -21.77 0.61 -6.97
N ASP A 40 -20.55 1.11 -7.04
CA ASP A 40 -20.16 2.46 -6.67
C ASP A 40 -19.61 3.29 -7.83
N ALA A 41 -19.18 2.64 -8.92
CA ALA A 41 -18.58 3.27 -10.09
C ALA A 41 -18.90 2.48 -11.36
N GLU A 42 -18.73 3.10 -12.51
CA GLU A 42 -18.77 2.40 -13.79
C GLU A 42 -17.42 1.73 -14.05
N CYS A 43 -17.41 0.40 -14.03
CA CYS A 43 -16.23 -0.37 -14.35
C CYS A 43 -16.07 -0.48 -15.87
N VAL A 44 -14.84 -0.22 -16.35
CA VAL A 44 -14.50 -0.24 -17.76
C VAL A 44 -13.38 -1.23 -17.97
N ASN A 45 -13.51 -2.12 -18.94
CA ASN A 45 -12.52 -3.18 -19.22
C ASN A 45 -11.27 -2.61 -19.90
N VAL A 46 -10.52 -1.81 -19.15
CA VAL A 46 -9.20 -1.29 -19.52
C VAL A 46 -8.25 -1.67 -18.39
N GLY A 47 -7.19 -2.40 -18.67
CA GLY A 47 -6.22 -2.84 -17.69
C GLY A 47 -5.44 -1.67 -17.08
N ALA A 48 -5.07 -1.79 -15.80
CA ALA A 48 -4.33 -0.74 -15.10
C ALA A 48 -2.94 -0.44 -15.70
N LYS A 49 -2.37 -1.37 -16.48
CA LYS A 49 -1.08 -1.20 -17.18
C LYS A 49 -1.23 -0.72 -18.63
N ASP A 50 -2.43 -0.67 -19.15
CA ASP A 50 -2.73 -0.19 -20.49
C ASP A 50 -2.81 1.35 -20.50
N ILE A 51 -1.65 1.99 -20.48
CA ILE A 51 -1.54 3.45 -20.36
C ILE A 51 -2.25 4.15 -21.53
N ASP A 52 -2.05 3.66 -22.76
CA ASP A 52 -2.70 4.24 -23.95
C ASP A 52 -4.24 4.11 -23.87
N GLY A 53 -4.73 2.94 -23.47
CA GLY A 53 -6.16 2.71 -23.26
C GLY A 53 -6.77 3.58 -22.16
N ILE A 54 -6.04 3.80 -21.07
CA ILE A 54 -6.44 4.70 -19.97
C ILE A 54 -6.58 6.14 -20.48
N VAL A 55 -5.58 6.63 -21.21
CA VAL A 55 -5.56 8.00 -21.73
C VAL A 55 -6.66 8.19 -22.79
N ASP A 56 -6.80 7.27 -23.73
CA ASP A 56 -7.83 7.32 -24.77
C ASP A 56 -9.24 7.35 -24.17
N PHE A 57 -9.48 6.49 -23.17
CA PHE A 57 -10.76 6.49 -22.45
C PHE A 57 -11.02 7.82 -21.75
N ALA A 58 -10.04 8.35 -21.02
CA ALA A 58 -10.16 9.59 -20.27
C ALA A 58 -10.47 10.79 -21.17
N VAL A 59 -9.78 10.92 -22.30
CA VAL A 59 -10.00 11.98 -23.29
C VAL A 59 -11.37 11.84 -23.93
N LYS A 60 -11.72 10.65 -24.39
CA LYS A 60 -13.00 10.38 -25.08
C LYS A 60 -14.22 10.64 -24.20
N ASN A 61 -14.11 10.39 -22.90
CA ASN A 61 -15.23 10.52 -21.96
C ASN A 61 -15.23 11.85 -21.20
N GLY A 62 -14.30 12.76 -21.48
CA GLY A 62 -14.24 14.07 -20.85
C GLY A 62 -13.99 13.99 -19.33
N VAL A 63 -13.04 13.17 -18.91
CA VAL A 63 -12.66 13.04 -17.52
C VAL A 63 -12.05 14.35 -17.02
N ASP A 64 -12.52 14.83 -15.88
CA ASP A 64 -12.07 16.08 -15.28
C ASP A 64 -10.87 15.90 -14.37
N TYR A 65 -10.74 14.74 -13.74
CA TYR A 65 -9.68 14.43 -12.77
C TYR A 65 -9.44 12.92 -12.69
N ALA A 66 -8.18 12.51 -12.59
CA ALA A 66 -7.80 11.11 -12.51
C ALA A 66 -7.05 10.80 -11.21
N ILE A 67 -7.29 9.62 -10.66
CA ILE A 67 -6.59 9.09 -9.49
C ILE A 67 -5.91 7.80 -9.93
N VAL A 68 -4.57 7.80 -9.98
CA VAL A 68 -3.77 6.63 -10.33
C VAL A 68 -3.33 5.96 -9.04
N ALA A 69 -4.03 4.90 -8.66
CA ALA A 69 -3.90 4.31 -7.34
C ALA A 69 -2.81 3.23 -7.21
N PRO A 70 -2.60 2.30 -8.18
CA PRO A 70 -1.59 1.26 -8.05
C PRO A 70 -0.19 1.72 -8.48
N ASP A 71 0.83 0.99 -8.03
CA ASP A 71 2.24 1.21 -8.34
C ASP A 71 2.60 1.03 -9.82
N ASP A 72 2.18 -0.08 -10.44
CA ASP A 72 2.50 -0.39 -11.85
C ASP A 72 2.19 0.77 -12.81
N PRO A 73 0.96 1.31 -12.88
CA PRO A 73 0.67 2.42 -13.80
C PRO A 73 1.42 3.71 -13.43
N LEU A 74 1.72 3.95 -12.16
CA LEU A 74 2.52 5.10 -11.74
C LEU A 74 3.95 5.00 -12.29
N VAL A 75 4.59 3.86 -12.12
CA VAL A 75 5.95 3.61 -12.63
C VAL A 75 5.97 3.62 -14.17
N LEU A 76 4.91 3.16 -14.82
CA LEU A 76 4.76 3.17 -16.28
C LEU A 76 4.42 4.54 -16.88
N GLY A 77 4.18 5.57 -16.06
CA GLY A 77 3.96 6.94 -16.53
C GLY A 77 2.52 7.31 -16.86
N ALA A 78 1.54 6.66 -16.23
CA ALA A 78 0.12 7.01 -16.44
C ALA A 78 -0.19 8.47 -16.12
N VAL A 79 0.36 9.00 -15.02
CA VAL A 79 0.18 10.41 -14.66
C VAL A 79 0.78 11.33 -15.71
N ASP A 80 2.01 11.06 -16.16
CA ASP A 80 2.68 11.82 -17.22
C ASP A 80 1.80 11.87 -18.48
N ALA A 81 1.32 10.74 -18.93
CA ALA A 81 0.53 10.62 -20.14
C ALA A 81 -0.84 11.32 -20.06
N LEU A 82 -1.50 11.26 -18.91
CA LEU A 82 -2.77 11.95 -18.66
C LEU A 82 -2.57 13.47 -18.59
N GLU A 83 -1.54 13.93 -17.90
CA GLU A 83 -1.22 15.36 -17.80
C GLU A 83 -0.86 15.98 -19.16
N GLU A 84 -0.19 15.24 -20.05
CA GLU A 84 0.07 15.67 -21.44
C GLU A 84 -1.21 15.95 -22.23
N LYS A 85 -2.33 15.33 -21.85
CA LYS A 85 -3.66 15.59 -22.42
C LYS A 85 -4.47 16.63 -21.64
N GLY A 86 -3.84 17.31 -20.67
CA GLY A 86 -4.49 18.33 -19.84
C GLY A 86 -5.42 17.77 -18.76
N ILE A 87 -5.31 16.49 -18.42
CA ILE A 87 -6.11 15.88 -17.36
C ILE A 87 -5.29 15.90 -16.06
N PRO A 88 -5.69 16.68 -15.04
CA PRO A 88 -5.00 16.71 -13.76
C PRO A 88 -5.17 15.38 -13.03
N CYS A 89 -4.10 14.97 -12.35
CA CYS A 89 -4.04 13.67 -11.69
C CYS A 89 -3.60 13.77 -10.23
N PHE A 90 -4.09 12.85 -9.42
CA PHE A 90 -3.48 12.51 -8.14
C PHE A 90 -2.56 11.29 -8.32
N GLY A 91 -1.29 11.49 -8.01
CA GLY A 91 -0.24 10.48 -8.10
C GLY A 91 1.06 11.10 -8.60
N PRO A 92 2.21 10.47 -8.28
CA PRO A 92 3.50 10.93 -8.78
C PRO A 92 3.69 10.61 -10.27
N ARG A 93 4.47 11.45 -10.94
CA ARG A 93 5.01 11.13 -12.27
C ARG A 93 5.98 9.95 -12.18
N ALA A 94 6.24 9.29 -13.28
CA ALA A 94 7.17 8.16 -13.35
C ALA A 94 8.55 8.48 -12.75
N SER A 95 9.05 9.70 -12.98
CA SER A 95 10.33 10.16 -12.44
C SER A 95 10.40 10.15 -10.90
N ALA A 96 9.27 10.36 -10.22
CA ALA A 96 9.18 10.31 -8.77
C ALA A 96 8.73 8.92 -8.26
N ALA A 97 7.91 8.20 -9.03
CA ALA A 97 7.48 6.84 -8.69
C ALA A 97 8.65 5.84 -8.59
N ILE A 98 9.80 6.18 -9.12
CA ILE A 98 11.04 5.39 -8.99
C ILE A 98 11.42 5.12 -7.52
N ILE A 99 10.96 5.94 -6.58
CA ILE A 99 11.22 5.73 -5.14
C ILE A 99 10.65 4.38 -4.64
N GLU A 100 9.60 3.87 -5.28
CA GLU A 100 9.10 2.49 -5.11
C GLU A 100 9.60 1.59 -6.22
N GLY A 101 9.66 2.09 -7.44
CA GLY A 101 10.04 1.34 -8.63
C GLY A 101 11.46 0.79 -8.62
N SER A 102 12.36 1.36 -7.83
CA SER A 102 13.72 0.88 -7.64
C SER A 102 14.14 0.98 -6.17
N LYS A 103 14.40 -0.16 -5.55
CA LYS A 103 14.93 -0.24 -4.18
C LYS A 103 16.38 0.28 -4.12
N VAL A 104 17.15 0.04 -5.17
CA VAL A 104 18.51 0.58 -5.31
C VAL A 104 18.49 2.10 -5.31
N PHE A 105 17.58 2.72 -6.09
CA PHE A 105 17.42 4.17 -6.08
C PHE A 105 17.08 4.70 -4.69
N SER A 106 16.08 4.13 -4.03
CA SER A 106 15.63 4.62 -2.71
C SER A 106 16.71 4.46 -1.64
N LYS A 107 17.47 3.37 -1.65
CA LYS A 107 18.59 3.16 -0.74
C LYS A 107 19.71 4.17 -0.97
N ASN A 108 20.10 4.38 -2.21
CA ASN A 108 21.12 5.36 -2.56
C ASN A 108 20.67 6.80 -2.23
N LEU A 109 19.39 7.13 -2.43
CA LEU A 109 18.80 8.39 -2.01
C LEU A 109 18.94 8.61 -0.50
N MET A 110 18.52 7.62 0.29
CA MET A 110 18.59 7.71 1.74
C MET A 110 20.03 7.85 2.24
N LYS A 111 20.96 7.11 1.68
CA LYS A 111 22.40 7.23 2.00
C LYS A 111 22.94 8.61 1.66
N LYS A 112 22.64 9.12 0.47
CA LYS A 112 23.12 10.43 -0.02
C LYS A 112 22.64 11.58 0.86
N TYR A 113 21.41 11.52 1.34
CA TYR A 113 20.78 12.60 2.11
C TYR A 113 20.67 12.34 3.61
N GLY A 114 21.32 11.29 4.11
CA GLY A 114 21.38 10.99 5.54
C GLY A 114 20.04 10.58 6.17
N ILE A 115 19.15 10.00 5.38
CA ILE A 115 17.85 9.51 5.88
C ILE A 115 18.06 8.14 6.53
N PRO A 116 17.59 7.92 7.78
CA PRO A 116 17.83 6.68 8.50
C PRO A 116 17.20 5.46 7.81
N THR A 117 18.01 4.46 7.52
CA THR A 117 17.59 3.17 6.96
C THR A 117 18.58 2.08 7.39
N ALA A 118 18.27 0.82 7.09
CA ALA A 118 19.17 -0.30 7.32
C ALA A 118 20.49 -0.13 6.56
N GLU A 119 21.59 -0.55 7.15
CA GLU A 119 22.86 -0.72 6.43
C GLU A 119 22.66 -1.65 5.25
N TYR A 120 23.27 -1.36 4.11
CA TYR A 120 23.03 -2.13 2.89
C TYR A 120 24.20 -2.10 1.92
N GLU A 121 24.22 -3.09 1.03
CA GLU A 121 25.09 -3.14 -0.16
C GLU A 121 24.25 -3.52 -1.39
N VAL A 122 24.67 -3.03 -2.54
CA VAL A 122 24.02 -3.29 -3.84
C VAL A 122 24.90 -4.19 -4.67
N PHE A 123 24.30 -5.20 -5.29
CA PHE A 123 25.01 -6.16 -6.16
C PHE A 123 24.37 -6.23 -7.53
N TYR A 124 25.21 -6.28 -8.54
CA TYR A 124 24.85 -6.33 -9.96
C TYR A 124 25.19 -7.67 -10.60
N ASP A 125 25.86 -8.55 -9.84
CA ASP A 125 26.22 -9.90 -10.26
C ASP A 125 26.15 -10.86 -9.04
N GLU A 126 25.89 -12.13 -9.35
CA GLU A 126 25.73 -13.17 -8.34
C GLU A 126 27.03 -13.45 -7.57
N GLU A 127 28.16 -13.50 -8.28
CA GLU A 127 29.46 -13.86 -7.69
C GLU A 127 29.83 -12.89 -6.56
N SER A 128 29.75 -11.59 -6.81
CA SER A 128 30.03 -10.55 -5.81
C SER A 128 29.08 -10.63 -4.62
N ALA A 129 27.79 -10.91 -4.86
CA ALA A 129 26.80 -11.06 -3.79
C ALA A 129 27.09 -12.28 -2.91
N LEU A 130 27.43 -13.42 -3.53
CA LEU A 130 27.78 -14.63 -2.78
C LEU A 130 29.08 -14.47 -1.98
N GLU A 131 30.10 -13.79 -2.53
CA GLU A 131 31.34 -13.46 -1.80
C GLU A 131 31.06 -12.60 -0.57
N TYR A 132 30.23 -11.55 -0.73
CA TYR A 132 29.82 -10.71 0.41
C TYR A 132 29.14 -11.52 1.51
N LEU A 133 28.29 -12.48 1.16
CA LEU A 133 27.58 -13.32 2.12
C LEU A 133 28.49 -14.27 2.93
N GLU A 134 29.73 -14.49 2.52
CA GLU A 134 30.67 -15.30 3.32
C GLU A 134 30.95 -14.67 4.70
N THR A 135 30.90 -13.35 4.79
CA THR A 135 31.22 -12.61 6.03
C THR A 135 30.07 -11.76 6.55
N ALA A 136 28.99 -11.60 5.78
CA ALA A 136 27.82 -10.82 6.18
C ALA A 136 27.16 -11.39 7.44
N PRO A 137 26.62 -10.55 8.32
CA PRO A 137 25.86 -11.02 9.47
C PRO A 137 24.55 -11.70 9.02
N VAL A 138 24.07 -12.64 9.82
CA VAL A 138 22.74 -13.25 9.68
C VAL A 138 21.97 -13.07 11.00
N PRO A 139 20.63 -12.90 10.98
CA PRO A 139 19.78 -12.82 9.80
C PRO A 139 20.15 -11.64 8.89
N THR A 140 19.82 -11.76 7.59
CA THR A 140 19.98 -10.68 6.60
C THR A 140 18.77 -10.62 5.68
N VAL A 141 18.57 -9.47 5.03
CA VAL A 141 17.43 -9.26 4.13
C VAL A 141 17.94 -9.09 2.71
N ILE A 142 17.40 -9.88 1.79
CA ILE A 142 17.75 -9.82 0.36
C ILE A 142 16.54 -9.34 -0.41
N LYS A 143 16.71 -8.27 -1.17
CA LYS A 143 15.63 -7.62 -1.93
C LYS A 143 15.99 -7.57 -3.41
N ALA A 144 15.13 -8.11 -4.25
CA ALA A 144 15.19 -7.86 -5.68
C ALA A 144 14.85 -6.40 -5.96
N ASP A 145 15.52 -5.77 -6.91
CA ASP A 145 15.17 -4.43 -7.37
C ASP A 145 13.84 -4.43 -8.13
N GLY A 146 13.17 -3.28 -8.22
CA GLY A 146 11.87 -3.18 -8.87
C GLY A 146 10.69 -3.61 -7.99
N LEU A 147 9.50 -3.64 -8.60
CA LEU A 147 8.24 -3.85 -7.87
C LEU A 147 8.08 -5.30 -7.37
N ALA A 148 8.51 -6.28 -8.16
CA ALA A 148 8.49 -7.73 -7.83
C ALA A 148 7.16 -8.22 -7.19
N LEU A 149 6.04 -7.54 -7.44
CA LEU A 149 4.72 -7.81 -6.89
C LEU A 149 4.68 -7.91 -5.35
N GLY A 150 5.56 -7.19 -4.66
CA GLY A 150 5.71 -7.26 -3.21
C GLY A 150 6.33 -8.56 -2.67
N LYS A 151 6.79 -9.46 -3.54
CA LYS A 151 7.34 -10.77 -3.17
C LYS A 151 8.87 -10.84 -3.24
N GLY A 152 9.51 -9.79 -3.75
CA GLY A 152 10.97 -9.74 -3.96
C GLY A 152 11.79 -9.48 -2.68
N VAL A 153 11.29 -9.81 -1.51
CA VAL A 153 11.98 -9.63 -0.22
C VAL A 153 12.07 -10.97 0.49
N ILE A 154 13.28 -11.41 0.81
CA ILE A 154 13.55 -12.64 1.53
C ILE A 154 14.36 -12.32 2.77
N ILE A 155 13.84 -12.70 3.94
CA ILE A 155 14.58 -12.69 5.20
C ILE A 155 15.27 -14.04 5.34
N ALA A 156 16.58 -14.04 5.35
CA ALA A 156 17.40 -15.24 5.47
C ALA A 156 17.96 -15.35 6.89
N GLU A 157 17.54 -16.39 7.60
CA GLU A 157 17.98 -16.67 8.96
C GLU A 157 19.39 -17.28 9.00
N THR A 158 19.78 -17.96 7.91
CA THR A 158 21.06 -18.62 7.76
C THR A 158 21.80 -18.13 6.52
N ARG A 159 23.12 -18.30 6.52
CA ARG A 159 23.95 -17.97 5.36
C ARG A 159 23.57 -18.77 4.11
N GLU A 160 23.20 -20.04 4.29
CA GLU A 160 22.76 -20.89 3.16
C GLU A 160 21.44 -20.42 2.57
N GLU A 161 20.47 -20.04 3.40
CA GLU A 161 19.23 -19.42 2.95
C GLU A 161 19.49 -18.11 2.17
N ALA A 162 20.43 -17.29 2.65
CA ALA A 162 20.81 -16.05 1.98
C ALA A 162 21.43 -16.32 0.60
N LYS A 163 22.33 -17.29 0.49
CA LYS A 163 22.92 -17.70 -0.79
C LYS A 163 21.88 -18.25 -1.76
N ASN A 164 20.95 -19.07 -1.27
CA ASN A 164 19.84 -19.59 -2.08
C ASN A 164 18.91 -18.48 -2.57
N ALA A 165 18.65 -17.47 -1.74
CA ALA A 165 17.87 -16.29 -2.14
C ALA A 165 18.57 -15.50 -3.26
N VAL A 166 19.88 -15.28 -3.18
CA VAL A 166 20.66 -14.61 -4.22
C VAL A 166 20.60 -15.39 -5.54
N ARG A 167 20.84 -16.71 -5.51
CA ARG A 167 20.74 -17.55 -6.70
C ARG A 167 19.36 -17.52 -7.32
N SER A 168 18.32 -17.67 -6.51
CA SER A 168 16.92 -17.62 -6.98
C SER A 168 16.59 -16.30 -7.69
N MET A 169 17.06 -15.18 -7.15
CA MET A 169 16.79 -13.86 -7.71
C MET A 169 17.62 -13.56 -8.96
N MET A 170 18.92 -13.86 -8.93
CA MET A 170 19.88 -13.43 -9.96
C MET A 170 20.13 -14.48 -11.05
N GLU A 171 20.24 -15.76 -10.68
CA GLU A 171 20.49 -16.86 -11.63
C GLU A 171 19.19 -17.38 -12.21
N ASP A 172 18.24 -17.81 -11.35
CA ASP A 172 16.96 -18.38 -11.78
C ASP A 172 15.97 -17.32 -12.26
N LYS A 173 16.23 -16.05 -11.96
CA LYS A 173 15.41 -14.87 -12.31
C LYS A 173 13.93 -15.04 -12.02
N VAL A 174 13.60 -15.58 -10.84
CA VAL A 174 12.21 -15.79 -10.41
C VAL A 174 11.37 -14.52 -10.40
N PHE A 175 12.01 -13.34 -10.34
CA PHE A 175 11.38 -12.02 -10.45
C PHE A 175 11.71 -11.30 -11.78
N GLY A 176 12.16 -12.03 -12.79
CA GLY A 176 12.52 -11.47 -14.10
C GLY A 176 13.61 -10.40 -13.99
N LYS A 177 13.41 -9.27 -14.67
CA LYS A 177 14.36 -8.15 -14.66
C LYS A 177 14.58 -7.52 -13.28
N SER A 178 13.63 -7.66 -12.35
CA SER A 178 13.78 -7.17 -10.98
C SER A 178 14.93 -7.88 -10.23
N GLY A 179 15.35 -9.05 -10.68
CA GLY A 179 16.50 -9.78 -10.14
C GLY A 179 17.86 -9.44 -10.78
N ASP A 180 17.91 -8.52 -11.74
CA ASP A 180 19.18 -8.11 -12.38
C ASP A 180 20.08 -7.33 -11.41
N GLN A 181 19.52 -6.73 -10.39
CA GLN A 181 20.23 -6.14 -9.25
C GLN A 181 19.49 -6.48 -7.96
N ILE A 182 20.25 -6.60 -6.89
CA ILE A 182 19.72 -6.91 -5.57
C ILE A 182 20.32 -5.98 -4.52
N VAL A 183 19.57 -5.81 -3.43
CA VAL A 183 20.04 -5.14 -2.22
C VAL A 183 20.12 -6.16 -1.11
N ILE A 184 21.25 -6.23 -0.42
CA ILE A 184 21.44 -7.03 0.81
C ILE A 184 21.51 -6.07 1.99
N GLU A 185 20.61 -6.23 2.94
CA GLU A 185 20.41 -5.30 4.06
C GLU A 185 20.60 -5.96 5.42
N GLU A 186 21.01 -5.14 6.38
CA GLU A 186 20.90 -5.43 7.80
C GLU A 186 19.46 -5.82 8.16
N PHE A 187 19.31 -6.87 8.96
CA PHE A 187 18.01 -7.22 9.53
C PHE A 187 17.69 -6.28 10.70
N LEU A 188 16.66 -5.48 10.55
CA LEU A 188 16.18 -4.57 11.59
C LEU A 188 15.19 -5.28 12.51
N THR A 189 15.21 -4.89 13.78
CA THR A 189 14.28 -5.38 14.81
C THR A 189 13.53 -4.23 15.47
N GLY A 190 12.28 -4.46 15.78
CA GLY A 190 11.39 -3.50 16.43
C GLY A 190 9.96 -3.59 15.89
N PRO A 191 9.04 -2.78 16.40
CA PRO A 191 7.72 -2.65 15.83
C PRO A 191 7.74 -2.02 14.44
N GLU A 192 6.98 -2.58 13.51
CA GLU A 192 6.74 -1.98 12.20
C GLU A 192 5.59 -0.97 12.28
N VAL A 193 5.73 0.12 11.54
CA VAL A 193 4.71 1.18 11.44
C VAL A 193 4.57 1.59 9.99
N SER A 194 3.33 1.70 9.53
CA SER A 194 3.01 2.28 8.22
C SER A 194 2.47 3.69 8.40
N VAL A 195 3.07 4.67 7.75
CA VAL A 195 2.59 6.05 7.71
C VAL A 195 2.42 6.48 6.27
N LEU A 196 1.19 6.66 5.85
CA LEU A 196 0.85 7.27 4.58
C LEU A 196 0.86 8.78 4.75
N SER A 197 1.31 9.51 3.73
CA SER A 197 1.37 10.96 3.80
C SER A 197 0.88 11.59 2.50
N PHE A 198 0.07 12.64 2.59
CA PHE A 198 -0.14 13.53 1.47
C PHE A 198 1.07 14.44 1.31
N THR A 199 1.53 14.63 0.10
CA THR A 199 2.54 15.65 -0.21
C THR A 199 2.33 16.24 -1.59
N ASP A 200 2.54 17.54 -1.69
CA ASP A 200 2.53 18.31 -2.94
C ASP A 200 3.95 18.66 -3.44
N GLY A 201 4.96 18.06 -2.83
CA GLY A 201 6.37 18.34 -3.09
C GLY A 201 6.98 19.43 -2.20
N LYS A 202 6.15 20.12 -1.41
CA LYS A 202 6.57 21.18 -0.48
C LYS A 202 6.11 20.87 0.94
N THR A 203 4.84 20.57 1.09
CA THR A 203 4.18 20.25 2.35
C THR A 203 4.02 18.74 2.48
N VAL A 204 4.23 18.21 3.69
CA VAL A 204 3.97 16.81 4.03
C VAL A 204 2.93 16.79 5.13
N VAL A 205 1.83 16.09 4.90
CA VAL A 205 0.76 15.88 5.88
C VAL A 205 0.61 14.39 6.13
N PRO A 206 1.20 13.85 7.22
CA PRO A 206 1.04 12.46 7.58
C PRO A 206 -0.42 12.15 7.92
N MET A 207 -0.87 10.98 7.48
CA MET A 207 -2.16 10.40 7.87
C MET A 207 -2.02 9.63 9.19
N VAL A 208 -3.12 9.13 9.72
CA VAL A 208 -3.11 8.25 10.89
C VAL A 208 -2.21 7.05 10.61
N SER A 209 -1.34 6.73 11.56
CA SER A 209 -0.46 5.56 11.47
C SER A 209 -1.25 4.26 11.50
N SER A 210 -0.70 3.20 10.93
CA SER A 210 -1.34 1.88 10.93
C SER A 210 -0.34 0.75 11.22
N MET A 211 -0.89 -0.41 11.58
CA MET A 211 -0.15 -1.65 11.80
C MET A 211 -0.72 -2.73 10.91
N ASP A 212 0.04 -3.12 9.90
CA ASP A 212 -0.32 -4.20 8.99
C ASP A 212 0.13 -5.57 9.55
N HIS A 213 -0.52 -6.64 9.09
CA HIS A 213 -0.25 -8.03 9.43
C HIS A 213 0.10 -8.78 8.15
N LYS A 214 1.39 -8.91 7.86
CA LYS A 214 1.86 -9.40 6.56
C LYS A 214 1.87 -10.91 6.40
N ARG A 215 1.95 -11.66 7.51
CA ARG A 215 1.97 -13.13 7.46
C ARG A 215 0.57 -13.71 7.24
N ALA A 216 0.51 -14.83 6.51
CA ALA A 216 -0.75 -15.45 6.10
C ALA A 216 -1.59 -15.99 7.27
N HIS A 217 -0.96 -16.48 8.31
CA HIS A 217 -1.61 -17.22 9.40
C HIS A 217 -1.43 -16.56 10.75
N ASP A 218 -2.30 -16.95 11.69
CA ASP A 218 -2.25 -16.51 13.08
C ASP A 218 -0.87 -16.72 13.71
N GLY A 219 -0.51 -15.84 14.65
CA GLY A 219 0.80 -15.86 15.29
C GLY A 219 1.94 -15.42 14.39
N ASP A 220 1.66 -14.66 13.33
CA ASP A 220 2.63 -14.25 12.31
C ASP A 220 3.36 -15.44 11.68
N ALA A 221 2.62 -16.50 11.40
CA ALA A 221 3.10 -17.70 10.75
C ALA A 221 2.79 -17.72 9.24
N GLY A 222 3.47 -18.61 8.51
CA GLY A 222 3.27 -18.80 7.08
C GLY A 222 4.03 -17.78 6.23
N LEU A 223 3.66 -17.70 4.95
CA LEU A 223 4.30 -16.85 3.96
C LEU A 223 3.91 -15.37 4.12
N ASN A 224 4.74 -14.49 3.64
CA ASN A 224 4.40 -13.08 3.46
C ASN A 224 3.30 -12.91 2.42
N THR A 225 2.42 -11.96 2.67
CA THR A 225 1.28 -11.62 1.82
C THR A 225 1.27 -10.12 1.52
N GLY A 226 0.28 -9.66 0.81
CA GLY A 226 0.00 -8.22 0.65
C GLY A 226 -0.55 -7.53 1.90
N GLY A 227 -0.86 -8.29 2.94
CA GLY A 227 -1.49 -7.85 4.20
C GLY A 227 -2.79 -8.61 4.46
N MET A 228 -2.92 -9.16 5.67
CA MET A 228 -4.07 -9.96 6.10
C MET A 228 -5.03 -9.18 7.01
N GLY A 229 -4.68 -7.95 7.31
CA GLY A 229 -5.47 -7.06 8.14
C GLY A 229 -4.62 -5.95 8.73
N THR A 230 -5.27 -4.90 9.17
CA THR A 230 -4.59 -3.72 9.68
C THR A 230 -5.44 -3.01 10.72
N VAL A 231 -4.77 -2.34 11.63
CA VAL A 231 -5.41 -1.47 12.63
C VAL A 231 -4.82 -0.07 12.57
N ALA A 232 -5.59 0.92 12.93
CA ALA A 232 -5.17 2.31 13.04
C ALA A 232 -5.88 2.99 14.23
N PRO A 233 -5.16 3.86 14.97
CA PRO A 233 -3.74 4.17 14.86
C PRO A 233 -2.84 3.03 15.37
N ASN A 234 -1.55 3.07 15.00
CA ASN A 234 -0.54 2.17 15.53
C ASN A 234 -0.08 2.66 16.92
N PRO A 235 -0.25 1.88 18.01
CA PRO A 235 0.05 2.34 19.36
C PRO A 235 1.54 2.60 19.64
N TYR A 236 2.44 2.04 18.85
CA TYR A 236 3.89 2.31 18.95
C TYR A 236 4.28 3.67 18.36
N TYR A 237 3.42 4.26 17.52
CA TYR A 237 3.68 5.55 16.87
C TYR A 237 3.20 6.70 17.76
N THR A 238 4.00 7.02 18.76
CA THR A 238 3.73 8.12 19.70
C THR A 238 3.99 9.49 19.08
N GLU A 239 3.54 10.57 19.73
CA GLU A 239 3.81 11.94 19.29
C GLU A 239 5.32 12.23 19.17
N ALA A 240 6.12 11.70 20.10
CA ALA A 240 7.58 11.84 20.05
C ALA A 240 8.19 11.14 18.85
N VAL A 241 7.75 9.92 18.54
CA VAL A 241 8.16 9.17 17.35
C VAL A 241 7.71 9.90 16.08
N ALA A 242 6.48 10.38 16.04
CA ALA A 242 5.95 11.14 14.89
C ALA A 242 6.77 12.40 14.60
N LYS A 243 7.15 13.13 15.64
CA LYS A 243 8.03 14.30 15.51
C LYS A 243 9.39 13.93 14.96
N GLU A 244 10.02 12.89 15.49
CA GLU A 244 11.32 12.40 15.02
C GLU A 244 11.24 11.94 13.55
N CYS A 245 10.20 11.21 13.17
CA CYS A 245 9.98 10.80 11.78
C CYS A 245 9.81 11.99 10.85
N MET A 246 9.04 13.01 11.24
CA MET A 246 8.87 14.22 10.45
C MET A 246 10.20 14.92 10.20
N GLU A 247 11.00 15.13 11.24
CA GLU A 247 12.24 15.87 11.18
C GLU A 247 13.36 15.10 10.47
N LYS A 248 13.49 13.79 10.70
CA LYS A 248 14.61 12.97 10.19
C LYS A 248 14.30 12.20 8.93
N ILE A 249 13.02 11.94 8.62
CA ILE A 249 12.63 11.07 7.51
C ILE A 249 11.71 11.78 6.52
N PHE A 250 10.55 12.29 6.93
CA PHE A 250 9.52 12.73 5.99
C PHE A 250 9.94 14.00 5.23
N LEU A 251 10.28 15.05 5.94
CA LEU A 251 10.75 16.29 5.31
C LEU A 251 12.05 16.08 4.54
N PRO A 252 13.07 15.38 5.07
CA PRO A 252 14.29 15.08 4.31
C PRO A 252 14.04 14.27 3.04
N THR A 253 13.09 13.33 3.03
CA THR A 253 12.76 12.53 1.84
C THR A 253 12.20 13.41 0.73
N VAL A 254 11.23 14.27 1.04
CA VAL A 254 10.62 15.18 0.04
C VAL A 254 11.66 16.17 -0.48
N ALA A 255 12.50 16.71 0.39
CA ALA A 255 13.60 17.60 0.00
C ALA A 255 14.63 16.89 -0.89
N ALA A 256 14.97 15.63 -0.58
CA ALA A 256 15.88 14.82 -1.39
C ALA A 256 15.33 14.56 -2.79
N MET A 257 14.05 14.22 -2.90
CA MET A 257 13.39 14.04 -4.20
C MET A 257 13.41 15.31 -5.05
N ASN A 258 13.17 16.46 -4.43
CA ASN A 258 13.28 17.75 -5.10
C ASN A 258 14.72 18.03 -5.57
N ALA A 259 15.70 17.75 -4.72
CA ALA A 259 17.12 17.95 -5.06
C ALA A 259 17.58 17.06 -6.24
N GLU A 260 16.97 15.89 -6.40
CA GLU A 260 17.21 15.00 -7.55
C GLU A 260 16.38 15.38 -8.80
N GLY A 261 15.62 16.46 -8.75
CA GLY A 261 14.75 16.88 -9.86
C GLY A 261 13.54 15.94 -10.07
N ARG A 262 13.11 15.26 -9.02
CA ARG A 262 12.06 14.22 -9.04
C ARG A 262 10.96 14.55 -8.03
N THR A 263 10.42 15.76 -8.11
CA THR A 263 9.37 16.22 -7.18
C THR A 263 8.24 15.22 -7.07
N PHE A 264 7.94 14.79 -5.84
CA PHE A 264 6.88 13.84 -5.56
C PHE A 264 5.59 14.56 -5.16
N LYS A 265 4.50 14.30 -5.90
CA LYS A 265 3.15 14.74 -5.56
C LYS A 265 2.21 13.54 -5.51
N GLY A 266 1.50 13.36 -4.41
CA GLY A 266 0.59 12.23 -4.23
C GLY A 266 0.57 11.71 -2.80
N CYS A 267 0.37 10.41 -2.67
CA CYS A 267 0.51 9.69 -1.41
C CYS A 267 1.88 9.02 -1.36
N LEU A 268 2.71 9.47 -0.44
CA LEU A 268 4.01 8.84 -0.15
C LEU A 268 3.86 7.99 1.12
N TYR A 269 4.03 6.69 0.98
CA TYR A 269 3.94 5.72 2.06
C TYR A 269 5.33 5.44 2.60
N PHE A 270 5.49 5.60 3.91
CA PHE A 270 6.69 5.27 4.66
C PHE A 270 6.46 3.99 5.45
N GLY A 271 7.17 2.92 5.07
CA GLY A 271 7.31 1.71 5.89
C GLY A 271 8.46 1.87 6.86
N LEU A 272 8.18 1.86 8.14
CA LEU A 272 9.14 2.18 9.20
C LEU A 272 9.34 1.01 10.15
N MET A 273 10.57 0.87 10.65
CA MET A 273 10.91 0.04 11.81
C MET A 273 11.32 0.96 12.96
N LEU A 274 10.66 0.83 14.11
CA LEU A 274 11.04 1.54 15.33
C LEU A 274 12.13 0.76 16.05
N THR A 275 13.37 1.02 15.70
CA THR A 275 14.53 0.33 16.27
C THR A 275 14.94 0.95 17.61
N PRO A 276 15.77 0.25 18.44
CA PRO A 276 16.33 0.85 19.66
C PRO A 276 17.18 2.11 19.40
N LYS A 277 17.64 2.31 18.15
CA LYS A 277 18.41 3.49 17.73
C LYS A 277 17.54 4.59 17.05
N GLY A 278 16.23 4.45 17.13
CA GLY A 278 15.27 5.36 16.49
C GLY A 278 14.61 4.77 15.25
N PRO A 279 13.68 5.51 14.63
CA PRO A 279 12.97 5.06 13.45
C PRO A 279 13.90 4.95 12.25
N LYS A 280 13.74 3.88 11.48
CA LYS A 280 14.43 3.65 10.20
C LYS A 280 13.43 3.30 9.12
N VAL A 281 13.69 3.77 7.90
CA VAL A 281 12.88 3.41 6.73
C VAL A 281 13.20 1.99 6.30
N ILE A 282 12.16 1.14 6.23
CA ILE A 282 12.23 -0.19 5.63
C ILE A 282 12.08 -0.07 4.12
N GLU A 283 11.05 0.68 3.69
CA GLU A 283 10.70 0.88 2.29
C GLU A 283 9.85 2.13 2.10
N TYR A 284 9.82 2.61 0.87
CA TYR A 284 8.85 3.59 0.39
C TYR A 284 7.85 2.92 -0.56
N ASN A 285 6.62 3.42 -0.54
CA ASN A 285 5.68 3.15 -1.62
C ASN A 285 5.16 4.48 -2.18
N CYS A 286 4.98 4.54 -3.49
CA CYS A 286 4.62 5.78 -4.19
C CYS A 286 3.09 5.99 -4.31
N ARG A 287 2.33 5.32 -3.47
CA ARG A 287 0.86 5.21 -3.54
C ARG A 287 0.27 4.86 -2.17
N PHE A 288 -1.05 4.91 -2.09
CA PHE A 288 -1.79 4.38 -0.94
C PHE A 288 -1.50 2.89 -0.72
N GLY A 289 -1.48 2.46 0.55
CA GLY A 289 -1.33 1.05 0.93
C GLY A 289 -2.62 0.24 0.77
N ASP A 290 -2.48 -1.08 0.71
CA ASP A 290 -3.58 -2.04 0.73
C ASP A 290 -3.20 -3.23 1.64
N PRO A 291 -3.76 -3.39 2.86
CA PRO A 291 -5.05 -2.86 3.31
C PRO A 291 -5.03 -1.58 4.17
N GLU A 292 -3.95 -0.84 4.28
CA GLU A 292 -3.85 0.34 5.15
C GLU A 292 -4.90 1.41 4.81
N THR A 293 -5.17 1.62 3.54
CA THR A 293 -6.19 2.58 3.07
C THR A 293 -7.57 2.29 3.66
N GLN A 294 -7.90 1.02 3.84
CA GLN A 294 -9.19 0.56 4.37
C GLN A 294 -9.41 0.90 5.85
N VAL A 295 -8.38 1.28 6.59
CA VAL A 295 -8.52 1.80 7.97
C VAL A 295 -8.25 3.30 8.07
N VAL A 296 -7.38 3.83 7.22
CA VAL A 296 -6.98 5.24 7.27
C VAL A 296 -8.07 6.16 6.71
N LEU A 297 -8.63 5.85 5.54
CA LEU A 297 -9.66 6.67 4.92
C LEU A 297 -10.99 6.73 5.70
N PRO A 298 -11.48 5.67 6.35
CA PRO A 298 -12.63 5.79 7.24
C PRO A 298 -12.45 6.75 8.41
N LEU A 299 -11.21 7.00 8.82
CA LEU A 299 -10.87 7.95 9.88
C LEU A 299 -10.67 9.38 9.38
N LEU A 300 -10.56 9.58 8.07
CA LEU A 300 -10.42 10.91 7.46
C LEU A 300 -11.76 11.66 7.54
N GLU A 301 -11.76 12.81 8.21
CA GLU A 301 -12.92 13.70 8.32
C GLU A 301 -12.97 14.74 7.21
N SER A 302 -11.80 15.14 6.69
CA SER A 302 -11.69 16.05 5.56
C SER A 302 -12.16 15.40 4.26
N ASP A 303 -12.63 16.21 3.32
CA ASP A 303 -13.02 15.73 1.99
C ASP A 303 -11.79 15.27 1.21
N LEU A 304 -11.74 13.98 0.85
CA LEU A 304 -10.58 13.38 0.20
C LEU A 304 -10.29 14.02 -1.17
N LEU A 305 -11.32 14.28 -1.98
CA LEU A 305 -11.12 14.86 -3.31
C LEU A 305 -10.57 16.30 -3.21
N THR A 306 -11.02 17.07 -2.25
CA THR A 306 -10.49 18.41 -1.96
C THR A 306 -9.02 18.36 -1.60
N VAL A 307 -8.61 17.42 -0.73
CA VAL A 307 -7.20 17.23 -0.37
C VAL A 307 -6.37 16.77 -1.58
N MET A 308 -6.86 15.82 -2.36
CA MET A 308 -6.18 15.32 -3.57
C MET A 308 -5.96 16.43 -4.59
N ARG A 309 -6.99 17.27 -4.82
CA ARG A 309 -6.85 18.43 -5.72
C ARG A 309 -5.83 19.44 -5.22
N ALA A 310 -5.81 19.72 -3.92
CA ALA A 310 -4.82 20.60 -3.31
C ALA A 310 -3.40 20.07 -3.48
N VAL A 311 -3.19 18.76 -3.40
CA VAL A 311 -1.90 18.11 -3.71
C VAL A 311 -1.51 18.35 -5.17
N THR A 312 -2.40 18.10 -6.11
CA THR A 312 -2.15 18.28 -7.55
C THR A 312 -1.82 19.74 -7.89
N GLU A 313 -2.53 20.69 -7.26
CA GLU A 313 -2.41 22.13 -7.48
C GLU A 313 -1.33 22.80 -6.62
N GLU A 314 -0.55 22.01 -5.86
CA GLU A 314 0.51 22.50 -4.96
C GLU A 314 0.02 23.50 -3.89
N ARG A 315 -1.17 23.28 -3.37
CA ARG A 315 -1.86 24.09 -2.35
C ARG A 315 -2.15 23.32 -1.06
N LEU A 316 -1.43 22.22 -0.80
CA LEU A 316 -1.74 21.39 0.38
C LEU A 316 -1.63 22.17 1.70
N SER A 317 -0.72 23.14 1.78
CA SER A 317 -0.58 24.02 2.96
C SER A 317 -1.78 24.92 3.24
N GLU A 318 -2.67 25.10 2.26
CA GLU A 318 -3.88 25.92 2.39
C GLU A 318 -5.11 25.12 2.84
N VAL A 319 -4.99 23.80 2.93
CA VAL A 319 -6.08 22.89 3.27
C VAL A 319 -5.82 22.25 4.62
N GLU A 320 -6.82 22.32 5.49
CA GLU A 320 -6.77 21.60 6.75
C GLU A 320 -7.16 20.13 6.52
N VAL A 321 -6.27 19.21 6.94
CA VAL A 321 -6.52 17.77 6.86
C VAL A 321 -6.75 17.25 8.28
N LYS A 322 -7.96 16.78 8.54
CA LYS A 322 -8.40 16.29 9.85
C LYS A 322 -8.71 14.80 9.82
N PHE A 323 -8.28 14.12 10.86
CA PHE A 323 -8.63 12.74 11.15
C PHE A 323 -9.40 12.63 12.46
N SER A 324 -10.34 11.69 12.50
CA SER A 324 -11.07 11.31 13.71
C SER A 324 -10.12 10.73 14.76
N HIS A 325 -10.44 10.92 16.03
CA HIS A 325 -9.75 10.29 17.17
C HIS A 325 -10.24 8.85 17.45
N LYS A 326 -11.01 8.27 16.54
CA LYS A 326 -11.48 6.89 16.64
C LYS A 326 -10.41 5.89 16.19
N ASP A 327 -10.65 4.64 16.52
CA ASP A 327 -9.82 3.50 16.13
C ASP A 327 -10.53 2.70 15.00
N ALA A 328 -9.77 2.09 14.14
CA ALA A 328 -10.28 1.27 13.04
C ALA A 328 -9.55 -0.08 12.95
N CYS A 329 -10.27 -1.11 12.54
CA CYS A 329 -9.73 -2.43 12.26
C CYS A 329 -10.30 -2.93 10.94
N CYS A 330 -9.41 -3.43 10.06
CA CYS A 330 -9.78 -4.12 8.83
C CYS A 330 -9.28 -5.56 8.88
N VAL A 331 -10.16 -6.51 8.68
CA VAL A 331 -9.82 -7.94 8.53
C VAL A 331 -9.96 -8.32 7.07
N ILE A 332 -8.92 -8.91 6.50
CA ILE A 332 -8.94 -9.41 5.13
C ILE A 332 -9.51 -10.83 5.11
N MET A 333 -10.54 -11.04 4.30
CA MET A 333 -11.04 -12.36 3.95
C MET A 333 -10.41 -12.78 2.62
N ALA A 334 -9.67 -13.88 2.66
CA ALA A 334 -8.91 -14.40 1.54
C ALA A 334 -9.43 -15.74 1.06
N SER A 335 -9.03 -16.14 -0.15
CA SER A 335 -9.21 -17.49 -0.66
C SER A 335 -8.23 -18.44 0.00
N ASP A 336 -8.69 -19.59 0.49
CA ASP A 336 -7.82 -20.60 1.09
C ASP A 336 -6.75 -21.05 0.10
N GLY A 337 -5.51 -21.11 0.58
CA GLY A 337 -4.30 -21.33 -0.22
C GLY A 337 -3.53 -20.04 -0.58
N TYR A 338 -4.13 -18.86 -0.45
CA TYR A 338 -3.43 -17.60 -0.62
C TYR A 338 -2.26 -17.47 0.39
N PRO A 339 -1.04 -17.01 0.02
CA PRO A 339 -0.67 -16.34 -1.24
C PRO A 339 -0.17 -17.27 -2.37
N GLU A 340 -0.32 -18.57 -2.24
CA GLU A 340 0.09 -19.57 -3.24
C GLU A 340 -1.03 -19.87 -4.22
N LYS A 341 -1.48 -21.13 -4.28
CA LYS A 341 -2.55 -21.58 -5.18
C LYS A 341 -3.88 -21.59 -4.45
N TYR A 342 -4.90 -21.07 -5.10
CA TYR A 342 -6.27 -21.04 -4.59
C TYR A 342 -7.28 -21.19 -5.72
N GLU A 343 -8.45 -21.70 -5.40
CA GLU A 343 -9.58 -21.81 -6.32
C GLU A 343 -10.38 -20.51 -6.36
N LYS A 344 -11.05 -20.27 -7.47
CA LYS A 344 -11.85 -19.06 -7.76
C LYS A 344 -13.27 -19.46 -8.17
N GLY A 345 -14.18 -18.48 -8.21
CA GLY A 345 -15.53 -18.64 -8.73
C GLY A 345 -16.56 -18.98 -7.68
N PHE A 346 -16.25 -18.90 -6.39
CA PHE A 346 -17.20 -19.12 -5.31
C PHE A 346 -18.09 -17.90 -5.11
N GLU A 347 -19.40 -18.13 -5.00
CA GLU A 347 -20.36 -17.06 -4.73
C GLU A 347 -20.12 -16.43 -3.36
N ILE A 348 -20.15 -15.10 -3.31
CA ILE A 348 -19.94 -14.31 -2.10
C ILE A 348 -21.28 -13.75 -1.65
N SER A 349 -21.67 -14.05 -0.40
CA SER A 349 -22.85 -13.51 0.25
C SER A 349 -22.44 -12.39 1.23
N ILE A 350 -22.88 -11.18 0.98
CA ILE A 350 -22.68 -10.01 1.83
C ILE A 350 -24.07 -9.46 2.18
N PRO A 351 -24.51 -9.53 3.45
CA PRO A 351 -25.76 -8.91 3.87
C PRO A 351 -25.73 -7.39 3.63
N GLU A 352 -26.86 -6.82 3.28
CA GLU A 352 -26.99 -5.40 2.94
C GLU A 352 -26.52 -4.49 4.09
N GLU A 353 -26.84 -4.85 5.33
CA GLU A 353 -26.44 -4.09 6.52
C GLU A 353 -24.92 -4.06 6.76
N VAL A 354 -24.18 -5.00 6.15
CA VAL A 354 -22.70 -5.11 6.26
C VAL A 354 -21.99 -4.45 5.09
N ALA A 355 -22.64 -4.30 3.94
CA ALA A 355 -22.03 -3.86 2.69
C ALA A 355 -21.25 -2.54 2.80
N LYS A 356 -21.72 -1.61 3.61
CA LYS A 356 -21.01 -0.32 3.85
C LYS A 356 -19.63 -0.47 4.49
N ASN A 357 -19.40 -1.58 5.20
CA ASN A 357 -18.18 -1.89 5.92
C ASN A 357 -17.19 -2.74 5.07
N VAL A 358 -17.58 -3.09 3.85
CA VAL A 358 -16.84 -4.00 2.99
C VAL A 358 -16.16 -3.26 1.85
N TYR A 359 -14.88 -3.52 1.69
CA TYR A 359 -14.07 -3.11 0.53
C TYR A 359 -13.75 -4.35 -0.29
N VAL A 360 -14.25 -4.40 -1.51
CA VAL A 360 -14.10 -5.56 -2.39
C VAL A 360 -12.80 -5.47 -3.17
N ALA A 361 -12.04 -6.55 -3.21
CA ALA A 361 -10.80 -6.67 -3.94
C ALA A 361 -10.90 -7.78 -5.01
N GLY A 362 -10.48 -8.99 -4.68
CA GLY A 362 -10.47 -10.13 -5.60
C GLY A 362 -11.84 -10.75 -5.82
N ALA A 363 -12.77 -10.01 -6.38
CA ALA A 363 -14.10 -10.50 -6.72
C ALA A 363 -14.60 -9.91 -8.05
N ALA A 364 -15.39 -10.70 -8.78
CA ALA A 364 -15.95 -10.34 -10.08
C ALA A 364 -17.46 -10.60 -10.10
N LEU A 365 -18.17 -9.93 -11.00
CA LEU A 365 -19.57 -10.25 -11.30
C LEU A 365 -19.64 -11.35 -12.36
N LYS A 366 -20.37 -12.41 -12.07
CA LYS A 366 -20.68 -13.48 -13.00
C LYS A 366 -22.17 -13.81 -12.91
N ASP A 367 -22.87 -13.64 -14.01
CA ASP A 367 -24.33 -13.87 -14.08
C ASP A 367 -25.11 -13.06 -13.00
N GLY A 368 -24.68 -11.85 -12.74
CA GLY A 368 -25.28 -10.95 -11.73
C GLY A 368 -24.92 -11.26 -10.28
N LYS A 369 -24.07 -12.27 -10.04
CA LYS A 369 -23.60 -12.66 -8.72
C LYS A 369 -22.14 -12.28 -8.49
N LEU A 370 -21.81 -11.89 -7.25
CA LEU A 370 -20.45 -11.62 -6.87
C LEU A 370 -19.74 -12.95 -6.57
N VAL A 371 -18.62 -13.20 -7.23
CA VAL A 371 -17.83 -14.44 -7.07
C VAL A 371 -16.38 -14.13 -6.81
N THR A 372 -15.66 -15.01 -6.11
CA THR A 372 -14.22 -14.86 -5.87
C THR A 372 -13.44 -14.90 -7.18
N SER A 373 -12.44 -14.02 -7.32
CA SER A 373 -11.57 -13.95 -8.49
C SER A 373 -10.10 -13.69 -8.14
N GLY A 374 -9.76 -13.60 -6.86
CA GLY A 374 -8.41 -13.29 -6.40
C GLY A 374 -8.09 -13.89 -5.04
N GLY A 375 -6.86 -13.67 -4.58
CA GLY A 375 -6.39 -14.20 -3.29
C GLY A 375 -6.97 -13.44 -2.11
N ARG A 376 -6.75 -12.12 -2.04
CA ARG A 376 -7.46 -11.27 -1.08
C ARG A 376 -8.78 -10.86 -1.70
N VAL A 377 -9.88 -11.29 -1.09
CA VAL A 377 -11.22 -11.16 -1.67
C VAL A 377 -11.92 -9.91 -1.17
N LEU A 378 -11.98 -9.73 0.15
CA LEU A 378 -12.67 -8.63 0.82
C LEU A 378 -11.82 -8.08 1.95
N GLY A 379 -11.97 -6.77 2.22
CA GLY A 379 -11.57 -6.15 3.48
C GLY A 379 -12.82 -5.73 4.25
N VAL A 380 -12.92 -6.11 5.51
CA VAL A 380 -14.06 -5.80 6.38
C VAL A 380 -13.61 -4.88 7.47
N THR A 381 -14.10 -3.63 7.46
CA THR A 381 -13.63 -2.56 8.34
C THR A 381 -14.71 -2.11 9.30
N ALA A 382 -14.33 -1.96 10.57
CA ALA A 382 -15.14 -1.28 11.58
C ALA A 382 -14.35 -0.13 12.20
N VAL A 383 -15.08 0.92 12.55
CA VAL A 383 -14.59 2.10 13.30
C VAL A 383 -15.32 2.16 14.63
N ALA A 384 -14.59 2.44 15.70
CA ALA A 384 -15.13 2.53 17.05
C ALA A 384 -14.34 3.55 17.90
N ASP A 385 -14.82 3.81 19.12
CA ASP A 385 -14.18 4.74 20.04
C ASP A 385 -12.92 4.16 20.70
N SER A 386 -12.74 2.85 20.61
CA SER A 386 -11.53 2.17 21.10
C SER A 386 -11.12 1.03 20.16
N LEU A 387 -9.83 0.66 20.21
CA LEU A 387 -9.29 -0.44 19.41
C LEU A 387 -9.95 -1.79 19.73
N PRO A 388 -10.15 -2.20 21.01
CA PRO A 388 -10.87 -3.43 21.32
C PRO A 388 -12.25 -3.49 20.68
N GLU A 389 -13.02 -2.41 20.74
CA GLU A 389 -14.35 -2.33 20.12
C GLU A 389 -14.29 -2.38 18.59
N ALA A 390 -13.31 -1.73 17.96
CA ALA A 390 -13.14 -1.76 16.52
C ALA A 390 -12.82 -3.19 16.05
N ILE A 391 -11.96 -3.91 16.76
CA ILE A 391 -11.62 -5.31 16.48
C ILE A 391 -12.84 -6.20 16.62
N GLU A 392 -13.55 -6.12 17.74
CA GLU A 392 -14.75 -6.92 18.01
C GLU A 392 -15.82 -6.69 16.94
N LYS A 393 -16.10 -5.44 16.60
CA LYS A 393 -17.05 -5.08 15.55
C LYS A 393 -16.63 -5.62 14.18
N SER A 394 -15.36 -5.52 13.83
CA SER A 394 -14.86 -6.02 12.55
C SER A 394 -15.09 -7.53 12.43
N TYR A 395 -14.74 -8.31 13.45
CA TYR A 395 -14.96 -9.75 13.45
C TYR A 395 -16.44 -10.12 13.45
N SER A 396 -17.29 -9.40 14.17
CA SER A 396 -18.73 -9.65 14.16
C SER A 396 -19.36 -9.40 12.79
N LEU A 397 -18.80 -8.49 11.99
CA LEU A 397 -19.19 -8.26 10.60
C LEU A 397 -18.66 -9.37 9.67
N VAL A 398 -17.43 -9.82 9.87
CA VAL A 398 -16.81 -10.92 9.12
C VAL A 398 -17.66 -12.20 9.22
N GLU A 399 -18.15 -12.53 10.41
CA GLU A 399 -18.97 -13.73 10.65
C GLU A 399 -20.30 -13.75 9.87
N LYS A 400 -20.78 -12.60 9.42
CA LYS A 400 -22.01 -12.47 8.60
C LYS A 400 -21.76 -12.66 7.11
N ILE A 401 -20.51 -12.63 6.66
CA ILE A 401 -20.12 -12.75 5.25
C ILE A 401 -19.74 -14.20 4.98
N HIS A 402 -20.18 -14.73 3.86
CA HIS A 402 -19.88 -16.11 3.50
C HIS A 402 -19.45 -16.26 2.03
N PHE A 403 -18.42 -17.02 1.82
CA PHE A 403 -18.09 -17.70 0.56
C PHE A 403 -17.30 -18.98 0.87
N ASP A 404 -17.49 -20.01 0.06
CA ASP A 404 -16.75 -21.26 0.23
C ASP A 404 -15.26 -21.00 0.10
N ASN A 405 -14.43 -21.75 0.80
CA ASN A 405 -12.98 -21.56 0.92
C ASN A 405 -12.51 -20.20 1.52
N ALA A 406 -13.38 -19.46 2.20
CA ALA A 406 -12.98 -18.24 2.89
C ALA A 406 -12.04 -18.57 4.04
N PHE A 407 -10.96 -17.77 4.13
CA PHE A 407 -10.08 -17.84 5.28
C PHE A 407 -9.64 -16.42 5.71
N TYR A 408 -9.42 -16.24 7.00
CA TYR A 408 -8.93 -14.99 7.58
C TYR A 408 -8.19 -15.25 8.88
N ARG A 409 -7.30 -14.33 9.23
CA ARG A 409 -6.62 -14.38 10.54
C ARG A 409 -7.56 -13.98 11.66
N ARG A 410 -7.43 -14.65 12.80
CA ARG A 410 -8.24 -14.40 13.99
C ARG A 410 -7.57 -13.49 15.03
N ASP A 411 -6.33 -13.09 14.78
CA ASP A 411 -5.49 -12.33 15.69
C ASP A 411 -5.14 -10.92 15.21
N ILE A 412 -5.89 -10.38 14.23
CA ILE A 412 -5.69 -9.01 13.75
C ILE A 412 -5.88 -8.02 14.90
N GLY A 413 -4.85 -7.20 15.13
CA GLY A 413 -4.83 -6.21 16.21
C GLY A 413 -4.32 -6.72 17.56
N ALA A 414 -4.11 -8.03 17.74
CA ALA A 414 -3.65 -8.59 19.00
C ALA A 414 -2.34 -7.95 19.51
N ARG A 415 -1.36 -7.77 18.63
CA ARG A 415 -0.09 -7.08 18.98
C ARG A 415 -0.31 -5.63 19.39
N ALA A 416 -1.24 -4.94 18.76
CA ALA A 416 -1.56 -3.56 19.10
C ALA A 416 -2.23 -3.44 20.47
N LEU A 417 -3.07 -4.40 20.84
CA LEU A 417 -3.67 -4.45 22.18
C LEU A 417 -2.61 -4.64 23.26
N LEU A 418 -1.65 -5.55 23.06
CA LEU A 418 -0.54 -5.76 23.99
C LEU A 418 0.32 -4.49 24.17
N ALA A 419 0.60 -3.78 23.08
CA ALA A 419 1.35 -2.52 23.14
C ALA A 419 0.64 -1.42 23.94
N LYS A 420 -0.70 -1.39 23.95
CA LYS A 420 -1.49 -0.43 24.76
C LYS A 420 -1.46 -0.76 26.25
N GLU A 421 -1.23 -2.00 26.62
CA GLU A 421 -1.11 -2.42 28.02
C GLU A 421 0.28 -2.10 28.62
N GLU A 422 1.30 -2.00 27.76
CA GLU A 422 2.70 -1.70 28.15
C GLU A 422 3.02 -0.20 28.26
N ASN A 423 2.16 0.67 27.71
CA ASN A 423 2.28 2.14 27.69
C ASN A 423 1.23 2.80 28.62
#